data_da779839255a9eda01bd82f4d3c261af
#
_entry.id   da779839255a9eda01bd82f4d3c261af
#
_cell.length_a   1.000
_cell.length_b   1.000
_cell.length_c   1.000
_cell.angle_alpha   90.00
_cell.angle_beta   90.00
_cell.angle_gamma   90.00
#
_symmetry.space_group_name_H-M   'P 1'
#
loop_
_entity.id
_entity.type
_entity.pdbx_description
1 polymer ?
#
loop_
_entity_poly.entity_id
_entity_poly.type
_entity_poly.pdbx_seq_one_letter_code
_entity_poly.pdbx_strand_id
1 'polypeptide(L)'
;MERAEHLWPGGPRYIYDEQCFPPSTDSFLLGSFAAPRRGERVCDLGAGAGLLGLLLLAREPSLSVTGIERDAHACAMLARNAAANGLPLTPLCADLRQRDALPAGAFQLAVSNPPYFAPHTGAVAEGVRGDARAELTASLDDVFAAAKLLLQWGGRFCLVYRPERLAALMAAAAAHGLEPKRLRLVQHTAQSAPSLLLLECRRGGKPGLSVEPPLLLHLPDGGESPDVRRAYFRDKE
;
A
#
# COMPACT_ATOMS: atom_id res chain seq x y z
N MET A 1 20.26 -2.31 -13.18
CA MET A 1 20.41 -3.78 -13.36
C MET A 1 19.20 -4.48 -12.75
N GLU A 2 18.60 -5.45 -13.47
CA GLU A 2 17.45 -6.20 -12.96
C GLU A 2 17.87 -7.16 -11.83
N ARG A 3 17.02 -7.28 -10.79
CA ARG A 3 17.17 -8.20 -9.66
C ARG A 3 15.95 -9.08 -9.57
N ALA A 4 16.13 -10.29 -9.09
CA ALA A 4 15.03 -11.22 -8.85
C ALA A 4 15.33 -12.02 -7.57
N GLU A 5 14.42 -12.02 -6.63
CA GLU A 5 14.56 -12.73 -5.36
C GLU A 5 13.23 -13.33 -4.92
N HIS A 6 13.27 -14.36 -4.09
CA HIS A 6 12.09 -14.82 -3.38
C HIS A 6 11.84 -13.93 -2.18
N LEU A 7 10.59 -13.47 -1.99
CA LEU A 7 10.22 -12.59 -0.88
C LEU A 7 10.42 -13.26 0.51
N TRP A 8 10.37 -14.59 0.53
CA TRP A 8 10.76 -15.49 1.64
C TRP A 8 10.99 -16.90 1.10
N PRO A 9 11.61 -17.84 1.84
CA PRO A 9 11.78 -19.22 1.39
C PRO A 9 10.44 -19.85 0.97
N GLY A 10 10.35 -20.27 -0.31
CA GLY A 10 9.12 -20.81 -0.89
C GLY A 10 8.02 -19.78 -1.20
N GLY A 11 8.26 -18.51 -0.98
CA GLY A 11 7.35 -17.41 -1.31
C GLY A 11 7.42 -16.98 -2.77
N PRO A 12 6.59 -15.98 -3.16
CA PRO A 12 6.60 -15.45 -4.51
C PRO A 12 7.96 -14.90 -4.92
N ARG A 13 8.28 -15.10 -6.20
CA ARG A 13 9.46 -14.46 -6.82
C ARG A 13 9.11 -13.03 -7.18
N TYR A 14 9.93 -12.06 -6.77
CA TYR A 14 9.78 -10.65 -7.09
C TYR A 14 10.94 -10.16 -7.95
N ILE A 15 10.59 -9.59 -9.10
CA ILE A 15 11.52 -9.05 -10.11
C ILE A 15 11.39 -7.52 -10.05
N TYR A 16 12.52 -6.83 -9.93
CA TYR A 16 12.59 -5.36 -9.86
C TYR A 16 13.95 -4.86 -10.37
N ASP A 17 14.05 -3.58 -10.62
CA ASP A 17 15.29 -2.92 -11.05
C ASP A 17 15.45 -1.53 -10.41
N GLU A 18 16.40 -0.74 -10.90
CA GLU A 18 16.72 0.59 -10.37
C GLU A 18 15.61 1.63 -10.60
N GLN A 19 14.65 1.37 -11.49
CA GLN A 19 13.49 2.22 -11.75
C GLN A 19 12.29 1.82 -10.88
N CYS A 20 12.29 0.61 -10.36
CA CYS A 20 11.26 0.07 -9.45
C CYS A 20 11.76 0.02 -8.02
N PHE A 21 10.85 0.16 -7.06
CA PHE A 21 11.21 0.07 -5.65
C PHE A 21 11.53 -1.38 -5.25
N PRO A 22 12.59 -1.59 -4.44
CA PRO A 22 12.87 -2.89 -3.84
C PRO A 22 11.78 -3.26 -2.82
N PRO A 23 11.74 -4.53 -2.37
CA PRO A 23 10.85 -4.93 -1.28
C PRO A 23 11.03 -4.03 -0.05
N SER A 24 9.91 -3.54 0.49
CA SER A 24 9.92 -2.60 1.63
C SER A 24 9.11 -3.12 2.80
N THR A 25 9.56 -2.85 4.02
CA THR A 25 8.84 -3.17 5.26
C THR A 25 7.41 -2.63 5.24
N ASP A 26 7.22 -1.42 4.72
CA ASP A 26 5.93 -0.74 4.63
C ASP A 26 4.90 -1.60 3.89
N SER A 27 5.30 -2.18 2.74
CA SER A 27 4.42 -3.07 1.95
C SER A 27 4.09 -4.37 2.68
N PHE A 28 5.05 -5.00 3.37
CA PHE A 28 4.80 -6.21 4.16
C PHE A 28 3.82 -5.95 5.30
N LEU A 29 4.01 -4.85 6.04
CA LEU A 29 3.13 -4.46 7.14
C LEU A 29 1.73 -4.11 6.65
N LEU A 30 1.62 -3.34 5.56
CA LEU A 30 0.33 -2.99 4.95
C LEU A 30 -0.40 -4.24 4.45
N GLY A 31 0.29 -5.14 3.74
CA GLY A 31 -0.29 -6.40 3.27
C GLY A 31 -0.85 -7.28 4.40
N SER A 32 -0.21 -7.24 5.59
CA SER A 32 -0.72 -7.89 6.78
C SER A 32 -1.92 -7.16 7.40
N PHE A 33 -1.85 -5.84 7.50
CA PHE A 33 -2.89 -5.00 8.08
C PHE A 33 -4.18 -4.99 7.26
N ALA A 34 -4.09 -5.02 5.94
CA ALA A 34 -5.24 -4.96 5.05
C ALA A 34 -6.20 -6.14 5.22
N ALA A 35 -5.72 -7.28 5.75
CA ALA A 35 -6.51 -8.46 6.08
C ALA A 35 -7.53 -8.78 4.98
N PRO A 36 -7.08 -9.15 3.76
CA PRO A 36 -7.97 -9.42 2.65
C PRO A 36 -8.87 -10.62 2.96
N ARG A 37 -10.07 -10.62 2.41
CA ARG A 37 -11.07 -11.66 2.63
C ARG A 37 -11.18 -12.54 1.40
N ARG A 38 -11.59 -13.78 1.61
CA ARG A 38 -11.78 -14.77 0.55
C ARG A 38 -12.64 -14.23 -0.60
N GLY A 39 -12.10 -14.30 -1.82
CA GLY A 39 -12.79 -13.94 -3.05
C GLY A 39 -12.97 -12.43 -3.28
N GLU A 40 -12.36 -11.57 -2.47
CA GLU A 40 -12.41 -10.12 -2.74
C GLU A 40 -11.69 -9.75 -4.03
N ARG A 41 -12.26 -8.79 -4.76
CA ARG A 41 -11.57 -8.07 -5.81
C ARG A 41 -10.85 -6.90 -5.17
N VAL A 42 -9.54 -6.82 -5.39
CA VAL A 42 -8.65 -5.86 -4.76
C VAL A 42 -8.01 -4.97 -5.81
N CYS A 43 -7.87 -3.68 -5.55
CA CYS A 43 -7.03 -2.80 -6.35
C CYS A 43 -5.86 -2.25 -5.50
N ASP A 44 -4.68 -2.24 -6.11
CA ASP A 44 -3.46 -1.64 -5.57
C ASP A 44 -3.20 -0.33 -6.32
N LEU A 45 -3.25 0.79 -5.60
CA LEU A 45 -3.16 2.14 -6.15
C LEU A 45 -1.70 2.62 -6.11
N GLY A 46 -1.10 2.79 -7.29
CA GLY A 46 0.33 3.03 -7.43
C GLY A 46 1.12 1.74 -7.19
N ALA A 47 0.74 0.69 -7.91
CA ALA A 47 1.20 -0.67 -7.64
C ALA A 47 2.70 -0.91 -7.88
N GLY A 48 3.37 0.00 -8.61
CA GLY A 48 4.76 -0.21 -9.02
C GLY A 48 4.93 -1.53 -9.76
N ALA A 49 5.94 -2.29 -9.39
CA ALA A 49 6.18 -3.64 -9.94
C ALA A 49 5.28 -4.74 -9.31
N GLY A 50 4.25 -4.38 -8.51
CA GLY A 50 3.22 -5.31 -8.01
C GLY A 50 3.55 -6.02 -6.71
N LEU A 51 4.49 -5.52 -5.91
CA LEU A 51 4.90 -6.15 -4.65
C LEU A 51 3.71 -6.39 -3.71
N LEU A 52 2.91 -5.36 -3.47
CA LEU A 52 1.78 -5.45 -2.52
C LEU A 52 0.71 -6.43 -3.03
N GLY A 53 0.45 -6.44 -4.34
CA GLY A 53 -0.44 -7.44 -4.97
C GLY A 53 0.03 -8.87 -4.74
N LEU A 54 1.33 -9.16 -4.88
CA LEU A 54 1.91 -10.49 -4.58
C LEU A 54 1.75 -10.86 -3.10
N LEU A 55 2.01 -9.92 -2.19
CA LEU A 55 1.87 -10.13 -0.74
C LEU A 55 0.42 -10.45 -0.35
N LEU A 56 -0.57 -9.78 -0.95
CA LEU A 56 -1.98 -10.02 -0.71
C LEU A 56 -2.42 -11.39 -1.22
N LEU A 57 -2.02 -11.77 -2.45
CA LEU A 57 -2.32 -13.07 -3.03
C LEU A 57 -1.67 -14.23 -2.28
N ALA A 58 -0.47 -14.01 -1.71
CA ALA A 58 0.15 -15.01 -0.85
C ALA A 58 -0.60 -15.22 0.48
N ARG A 59 -1.35 -14.20 0.97
CA ARG A 59 -2.19 -14.30 2.17
C ARG A 59 -3.52 -14.96 1.88
N GLU A 60 -4.12 -14.59 0.76
CA GLU A 60 -5.43 -15.10 0.34
C GLU A 60 -5.41 -15.38 -1.18
N PRO A 61 -5.11 -16.62 -1.58
CA PRO A 61 -4.96 -16.99 -3.00
C PRO A 61 -6.23 -16.87 -3.84
N SER A 62 -7.40 -16.76 -3.22
CA SER A 62 -8.68 -16.63 -3.94
C SER A 62 -9.01 -15.19 -4.37
N LEU A 63 -8.12 -14.23 -4.10
CA LEU A 63 -8.29 -12.85 -4.56
C LEU A 63 -8.16 -12.73 -6.06
N SER A 64 -8.78 -11.67 -6.61
CA SER A 64 -8.43 -11.11 -7.93
C SER A 64 -7.86 -9.72 -7.70
N VAL A 65 -6.59 -9.51 -8.01
CA VAL A 65 -5.90 -8.25 -7.75
C VAL A 65 -5.64 -7.49 -9.04
N THR A 66 -5.99 -6.21 -9.08
CA THR A 66 -5.65 -5.27 -10.16
C THR A 66 -4.65 -4.26 -9.61
N GLY A 67 -3.44 -4.25 -10.17
CA GLY A 67 -2.44 -3.23 -9.86
C GLY A 67 -2.58 -2.06 -10.83
N ILE A 68 -2.92 -0.88 -10.32
CA ILE A 68 -3.08 0.34 -11.10
C ILE A 68 -1.77 1.13 -10.98
N GLU A 69 -1.11 1.30 -12.12
CA GLU A 69 0.18 1.96 -12.18
C GLU A 69 0.25 2.82 -13.43
N ARG A 70 0.83 4.00 -13.32
CA ARG A 70 0.95 4.94 -14.43
C ARG A 70 2.20 4.72 -15.27
N ASP A 71 3.29 4.35 -14.62
CA ASP A 71 4.57 4.13 -15.29
C ASP A 71 4.53 2.85 -16.11
N ALA A 72 4.75 2.97 -17.42
CA ALA A 72 4.65 1.84 -18.34
C ALA A 72 5.72 0.75 -18.08
N HIS A 73 6.91 1.16 -17.59
CA HIS A 73 7.96 0.21 -17.24
C HIS A 73 7.58 -0.60 -15.99
N ALA A 74 7.07 0.09 -14.95
CA ALA A 74 6.60 -0.58 -13.75
C ALA A 74 5.39 -1.50 -14.04
N CYS A 75 4.45 -1.08 -14.91
CA CYS A 75 3.37 -1.93 -15.40
C CYS A 75 3.88 -3.21 -16.08
N ALA A 76 4.90 -3.10 -16.93
CA ALA A 76 5.51 -4.27 -17.59
C ALA A 76 6.18 -5.19 -16.56
N MET A 77 6.85 -4.64 -15.55
CA MET A 77 7.44 -5.42 -14.46
C MET A 77 6.36 -6.11 -13.62
N LEU A 78 5.23 -5.44 -13.33
CA LEU A 78 4.09 -6.04 -12.65
C LEU A 78 3.53 -7.23 -13.43
N ALA A 79 3.34 -7.09 -14.75
CA ALA A 79 2.89 -8.19 -15.61
C ALA A 79 3.85 -9.39 -15.58
N ARG A 80 5.17 -9.14 -15.60
CA ARG A 80 6.19 -10.18 -15.47
C ARG A 80 6.16 -10.86 -14.11
N ASN A 81 5.98 -10.10 -13.04
CA ASN A 81 5.84 -10.64 -11.69
C ASN A 81 4.60 -11.52 -11.55
N ALA A 82 3.46 -11.09 -12.10
CA ALA A 82 2.25 -11.91 -12.14
C ALA A 82 2.46 -13.23 -12.88
N ALA A 83 3.04 -13.17 -14.07
CA ALA A 83 3.33 -14.35 -14.91
C ALA A 83 4.34 -15.30 -14.25
N ALA A 84 5.43 -14.77 -13.66
CA ALA A 84 6.47 -15.56 -13.02
C ALA A 84 5.95 -16.37 -11.81
N ASN A 85 4.84 -15.95 -11.23
CA ASN A 85 4.21 -16.60 -10.07
C ASN A 85 2.90 -17.34 -10.42
N GLY A 86 2.38 -17.21 -11.65
CA GLY A 86 1.10 -17.79 -12.05
C GLY A 86 -0.08 -17.25 -11.21
N LEU A 87 -0.01 -15.98 -10.77
CA LEU A 87 -0.99 -15.39 -9.86
C LEU A 87 -2.00 -14.50 -10.59
N PRO A 88 -3.27 -14.40 -10.11
CA PRO A 88 -4.31 -13.54 -10.68
C PRO A 88 -4.08 -12.06 -10.29
N LEU A 89 -2.95 -11.53 -10.71
CA LEU A 89 -2.55 -10.12 -10.57
C LEU A 89 -2.51 -9.48 -11.96
N THR A 90 -3.44 -8.58 -12.23
CA THR A 90 -3.62 -7.94 -13.54
C THR A 90 -3.13 -6.49 -13.51
N PRO A 91 -2.19 -6.08 -14.38
CA PRO A 91 -1.82 -4.68 -14.49
C PRO A 91 -2.92 -3.88 -15.20
N LEU A 92 -3.19 -2.68 -14.68
CA LEU A 92 -3.96 -1.62 -15.34
C LEU A 92 -3.05 -0.41 -15.46
N CYS A 93 -2.52 -0.17 -16.66
CA CYS A 93 -1.68 0.99 -16.95
C CYS A 93 -2.54 2.24 -17.07
N ALA A 94 -2.73 2.94 -15.95
CA ALA A 94 -3.59 4.13 -15.88
C ALA A 94 -3.09 5.12 -14.82
N ASP A 95 -3.34 6.40 -15.07
CA ASP A 95 -3.13 7.46 -14.09
C ASP A 95 -4.36 7.58 -13.17
N LEU A 96 -4.15 7.57 -11.85
CA LEU A 96 -5.20 7.71 -10.84
C LEU A 96 -6.01 9.01 -10.97
N ARG A 97 -5.45 10.03 -11.64
CA ARG A 97 -6.11 11.32 -11.93
C ARG A 97 -7.08 11.23 -13.11
N GLN A 98 -6.90 10.25 -14.00
CA GLN A 98 -7.77 10.02 -15.18
C GLN A 98 -8.93 9.11 -14.80
N ARG A 99 -9.90 9.65 -14.06
CA ARG A 99 -10.99 8.91 -13.43
C ARG A 99 -11.86 8.11 -14.38
N ASP A 100 -12.04 8.60 -15.62
CA ASP A 100 -12.84 7.92 -16.66
C ASP A 100 -12.22 6.62 -17.14
N ALA A 101 -10.91 6.44 -16.95
CA ALA A 101 -10.19 5.21 -17.28
C ALA A 101 -10.24 4.15 -16.16
N LEU A 102 -10.81 4.48 -14.99
CA LEU A 102 -10.82 3.62 -13.81
C LEU A 102 -12.15 2.87 -13.65
N PRO A 103 -12.15 1.58 -13.29
CA PRO A 103 -13.37 0.77 -13.12
C PRO A 103 -14.12 1.15 -11.83
N ALA A 104 -15.07 2.08 -11.93
CA ALA A 104 -15.83 2.59 -10.80
C ALA A 104 -16.62 1.50 -10.06
N GLY A 105 -16.55 1.49 -8.73
CA GLY A 105 -17.31 0.59 -7.86
C GLY A 105 -16.97 -0.90 -8.02
N ALA A 106 -15.83 -1.22 -8.61
CA ALA A 106 -15.49 -2.59 -8.96
C ALA A 106 -14.87 -3.40 -7.81
N PHE A 107 -14.34 -2.77 -6.75
CA PHE A 107 -13.50 -3.42 -5.75
C PHE A 107 -14.08 -3.39 -4.34
N GLN A 108 -13.83 -4.44 -3.57
CA GLN A 108 -14.16 -4.56 -2.15
C GLN A 108 -13.05 -3.99 -1.25
N LEU A 109 -11.81 -4.08 -1.73
CA LEU A 109 -10.63 -3.57 -1.02
C LEU A 109 -9.77 -2.77 -2.00
N ALA A 110 -9.35 -1.60 -1.55
CA ALA A 110 -8.28 -0.81 -2.17
C ALA A 110 -7.10 -0.75 -1.20
N VAL A 111 -5.89 -0.82 -1.71
CA VAL A 111 -4.67 -0.65 -0.92
C VAL A 111 -3.75 0.37 -1.59
N SER A 112 -2.92 1.05 -0.83
CA SER A 112 -1.89 1.93 -1.38
C SER A 112 -0.70 2.08 -0.43
N ASN A 113 0.49 1.96 -0.98
CA ASN A 113 1.74 2.42 -0.36
C ASN A 113 2.29 3.57 -1.21
N PRO A 114 1.68 4.75 -1.12
CA PRO A 114 2.03 5.87 -1.99
C PRO A 114 3.39 6.46 -1.58
N PRO A 115 4.11 7.12 -2.51
CA PRO A 115 5.32 7.84 -2.15
C PRO A 115 5.02 8.90 -1.08
N TYR A 116 5.89 9.00 -0.08
CA TYR A 116 5.72 9.95 1.02
C TYR A 116 6.06 11.35 0.55
N PHE A 117 5.06 12.18 0.29
CA PHE A 117 5.26 13.58 -0.07
C PHE A 117 5.76 14.34 1.15
N ALA A 118 6.96 14.91 1.04
CA ALA A 118 7.45 15.87 2.02
C ALA A 118 6.47 17.05 2.10
N PRO A 119 6.18 17.61 3.30
CA PRO A 119 5.54 18.91 3.36
C PRO A 119 6.42 19.89 2.58
N HIS A 120 5.81 20.86 1.89
CA HIS A 120 6.53 21.99 1.32
C HIS A 120 7.16 22.84 2.45
N THR A 121 8.17 22.30 3.10
CA THR A 121 9.10 23.06 3.92
C THR A 121 10.08 23.65 2.95
N GLY A 122 10.13 24.98 2.82
CA GLY A 122 10.93 25.72 1.86
C GLY A 122 12.44 25.54 1.92
N ALA A 123 12.92 24.38 2.26
CA ALA A 123 14.28 23.91 2.07
C ALA A 123 14.26 23.00 0.83
N VAL A 124 14.53 23.60 -0.31
CA VAL A 124 14.89 22.93 -1.55
C VAL A 124 16.07 22.02 -1.23
N ALA A 125 15.85 20.71 -1.17
CA ALA A 125 16.95 19.77 -1.29
C ALA A 125 17.51 19.98 -2.71
N GLU A 126 18.71 20.53 -2.79
CA GLU A 126 19.44 20.79 -4.02
C GLU A 126 19.63 19.49 -4.79
N GLY A 127 18.84 19.31 -5.84
CA GLY A 127 18.96 18.24 -6.80
C GLY A 127 17.80 18.26 -7.79
N VAL A 128 18.07 18.67 -9.03
CA VAL A 128 17.18 18.81 -10.20
C VAL A 128 16.29 17.57 -10.48
N ARG A 129 16.36 16.52 -9.68
CA ARG A 129 15.53 15.30 -9.79
C ARG A 129 14.33 15.27 -8.84
N GLY A 130 14.23 16.17 -7.84
CA GLY A 130 13.15 16.19 -6.85
C GLY A 130 11.86 16.82 -7.39
N ASP A 131 11.96 17.95 -8.06
CA ASP A 131 10.79 18.75 -8.45
C ASP A 131 10.02 18.13 -9.63
N ALA A 132 10.72 17.58 -10.62
CA ALA A 132 10.09 16.90 -11.75
C ALA A 132 9.35 15.60 -11.33
N ARG A 133 9.76 14.93 -10.26
CA ARG A 133 9.04 13.76 -9.71
C ARG A 133 7.82 14.14 -8.87
N ALA A 134 7.86 15.29 -8.18
CA ALA A 134 6.72 15.76 -7.36
C ALA A 134 5.53 16.18 -8.22
N GLU A 135 5.75 16.82 -9.37
CA GLU A 135 4.67 17.18 -10.32
C GLU A 135 4.11 15.96 -11.08
N LEU A 136 4.88 14.89 -11.14
CA LEU A 136 4.51 13.68 -11.85
C LEU A 136 3.72 12.68 -11.00
N THR A 137 3.71 12.76 -9.67
CA THR A 137 3.03 11.80 -8.77
C THR A 137 1.63 12.28 -8.38
N ALA A 138 0.69 11.35 -8.27
CA ALA A 138 -0.65 11.64 -7.77
C ALA A 138 -0.57 12.17 -6.32
N SER A 139 -1.26 13.25 -6.02
CA SER A 139 -1.34 13.81 -4.66
C SER A 139 -2.09 12.87 -3.71
N LEU A 140 -2.01 13.15 -2.42
CA LEU A 140 -2.80 12.41 -1.42
C LEU A 140 -4.31 12.52 -1.73
N ASP A 141 -4.78 13.68 -2.16
CA ASP A 141 -6.16 13.90 -2.56
C ASP A 141 -6.56 13.03 -3.75
N ASP A 142 -5.70 12.93 -4.77
CA ASP A 142 -5.93 12.06 -5.93
C ASP A 142 -6.06 10.59 -5.55
N VAL A 143 -5.22 10.13 -4.61
CA VAL A 143 -5.26 8.74 -4.12
C VAL A 143 -6.58 8.45 -3.39
N PHE A 144 -7.04 9.36 -2.52
CA PHE A 144 -8.33 9.19 -1.83
C PHE A 144 -9.51 9.30 -2.79
N ALA A 145 -9.45 10.21 -3.76
CA ALA A 145 -10.48 10.34 -4.80
C ALA A 145 -10.58 9.08 -5.67
N ALA A 146 -9.44 8.52 -6.08
CA ALA A 146 -9.38 7.26 -6.83
C ALA A 146 -9.91 6.08 -5.99
N ALA A 147 -9.50 5.97 -4.73
CA ALA A 147 -9.98 4.93 -3.82
C ALA A 147 -11.51 4.98 -3.66
N LYS A 148 -12.08 6.19 -3.47
CA LYS A 148 -13.54 6.38 -3.42
C LYS A 148 -14.23 5.91 -4.69
N LEU A 149 -13.68 6.25 -5.86
CA LEU A 149 -14.25 5.90 -7.16
C LEU A 149 -14.25 4.38 -7.36
N LEU A 150 -13.11 3.74 -7.13
CA LEU A 150 -12.85 2.32 -7.39
C LEU A 150 -13.62 1.39 -6.45
N LEU A 151 -13.78 1.77 -5.18
CA LEU A 151 -14.45 0.95 -4.18
C LEU A 151 -15.96 0.91 -4.39
N GLN A 152 -16.57 -0.25 -4.21
CA GLN A 152 -18.02 -0.37 -4.01
C GLN A 152 -18.46 0.28 -2.69
N TRP A 153 -19.75 0.52 -2.51
CA TRP A 153 -20.28 0.98 -1.23
C TRP A 153 -19.97 -0.02 -0.10
N GLY A 154 -19.46 0.49 1.02
CA GLY A 154 -18.99 -0.34 2.12
C GLY A 154 -17.60 -0.97 1.91
N GLY A 155 -16.96 -0.76 0.77
CA GLY A 155 -15.59 -1.19 0.49
C GLY A 155 -14.57 -0.51 1.41
N ARG A 156 -13.42 -1.16 1.57
CA ARG A 156 -12.34 -0.75 2.49
C ARG A 156 -11.17 -0.16 1.70
N PHE A 157 -10.56 0.88 2.24
CA PHE A 157 -9.30 1.45 1.74
C PHE A 157 -8.24 1.37 2.83
N CYS A 158 -7.15 0.65 2.60
CA CYS A 158 -6.03 0.53 3.53
C CYS A 158 -4.78 1.17 2.95
N LEU A 159 -4.09 1.99 3.74
CA LEU A 159 -2.84 2.61 3.32
C LEU A 159 -1.82 2.64 4.45
N VAL A 160 -0.54 2.70 4.08
CA VAL A 160 0.57 3.00 4.97
C VAL A 160 1.06 4.41 4.67
N TYR A 161 1.40 5.16 5.72
CA TYR A 161 1.90 6.53 5.56
C TYR A 161 2.76 6.96 6.75
N ARG A 162 3.26 8.22 6.69
CA ARG A 162 4.02 8.82 7.79
C ARG A 162 3.12 9.44 8.85
N PRO A 163 3.41 9.28 10.16
CA PRO A 163 2.59 9.81 11.26
C PRO A 163 2.40 11.32 11.22
N GLU A 164 3.40 12.07 10.73
CA GLU A 164 3.36 13.53 10.62
C GLU A 164 2.26 14.01 9.66
N ARG A 165 1.76 13.12 8.81
CA ARG A 165 0.70 13.41 7.85
C ARG A 165 -0.68 12.96 8.31
N LEU A 166 -0.82 12.47 9.54
CA LEU A 166 -2.09 11.95 10.05
C LEU A 166 -3.25 12.95 9.90
N ALA A 167 -3.03 14.22 10.24
CA ALA A 167 -4.06 15.25 10.10
C ALA A 167 -4.51 15.42 8.63
N ALA A 168 -3.57 15.43 7.69
CA ALA A 168 -3.86 15.52 6.25
C ALA A 168 -4.60 14.28 5.74
N LEU A 169 -4.24 13.09 6.23
CA LEU A 169 -4.95 11.83 5.89
C LEU A 169 -6.40 11.86 6.37
N MET A 170 -6.65 12.30 7.61
CA MET A 170 -8.01 12.41 8.15
C MET A 170 -8.85 13.43 7.38
N ALA A 171 -8.25 14.57 7.00
CA ALA A 171 -8.92 15.59 6.18
C ALA A 171 -9.28 15.04 4.79
N ALA A 172 -8.35 14.38 4.11
CA ALA A 172 -8.60 13.76 2.81
C ALA A 172 -9.67 12.66 2.90
N ALA A 173 -9.63 11.81 3.93
CA ALA A 173 -10.62 10.78 4.17
C ALA A 173 -12.02 11.38 4.29
N ALA A 174 -12.18 12.43 5.11
CA ALA A 174 -13.45 13.13 5.30
C ALA A 174 -13.95 13.78 4.00
N ALA A 175 -13.07 14.47 3.26
CA ALA A 175 -13.40 15.14 2.01
C ALA A 175 -13.94 14.17 0.94
N HIS A 176 -13.48 12.92 0.94
CA HIS A 176 -13.89 11.90 -0.03
C HIS A 176 -14.94 10.92 0.50
N GLY A 177 -15.46 11.10 1.73
CA GLY A 177 -16.47 10.19 2.31
C GLY A 177 -15.95 8.77 2.55
N LEU A 178 -14.65 8.67 2.83
CA LEU A 178 -13.95 7.47 3.27
C LEU A 178 -13.76 7.54 4.79
N GLU A 179 -14.69 7.00 5.56
CA GLU A 179 -14.68 7.07 7.01
C GLU A 179 -13.55 6.25 7.63
N PRO A 180 -12.63 6.86 8.41
CA PRO A 180 -11.58 6.14 9.13
C PRO A 180 -12.15 5.13 10.12
N LYS A 181 -11.68 3.88 10.07
CA LYS A 181 -12.21 2.78 10.88
C LYS A 181 -11.18 2.12 11.78
N ARG A 182 -9.94 1.99 11.30
CA ARG A 182 -8.83 1.45 12.09
C ARG A 182 -7.58 2.27 11.85
N LEU A 183 -6.89 2.58 12.93
CA LEU A 183 -5.57 3.21 12.93
C LEU A 183 -4.62 2.36 13.76
N ARG A 184 -3.46 2.03 13.21
CA ARG A 184 -2.40 1.37 13.93
C ARG A 184 -1.07 2.10 13.68
N LEU A 185 -0.40 2.49 14.76
CA LEU A 185 0.93 3.09 14.68
C LEU A 185 1.98 2.00 14.66
N VAL A 186 3.07 2.23 13.93
CA VAL A 186 4.23 1.32 13.86
C VAL A 186 5.41 1.99 14.54
N GLN A 187 6.04 1.28 15.46
CA GLN A 187 7.18 1.73 16.25
C GLN A 187 8.33 0.74 16.15
N HIS A 188 9.57 1.21 16.19
CA HIS A 188 10.72 0.32 16.25
C HIS A 188 10.72 -0.51 17.55
N THR A 189 10.53 0.16 18.67
CA THR A 189 10.39 -0.43 20.02
C THR A 189 9.26 0.28 20.77
N ALA A 190 8.87 -0.23 21.92
CA ALA A 190 7.82 0.39 22.74
C ALA A 190 8.16 1.83 23.21
N GLN A 191 9.44 2.20 23.25
CA GLN A 191 9.92 3.51 23.65
C GLN A 191 10.16 4.46 22.49
N SER A 192 10.13 3.97 21.23
CA SER A 192 10.37 4.81 20.06
C SER A 192 9.11 5.59 19.67
N ALA A 193 9.31 6.78 19.10
CA ALA A 193 8.23 7.47 18.41
C ALA A 193 7.74 6.62 17.20
N PRO A 194 6.46 6.72 16.83
CA PRO A 194 5.95 6.06 15.64
C PRO A 194 6.70 6.50 14.38
N SER A 195 7.07 5.53 13.54
CA SER A 195 7.76 5.75 12.26
C SER A 195 6.82 5.66 11.07
N LEU A 196 5.75 4.87 11.20
CA LEU A 196 4.70 4.70 10.21
C LEU A 196 3.33 4.65 10.89
N LEU A 197 2.30 4.84 10.09
CA LEU A 197 0.92 4.52 10.45
C LEU A 197 0.27 3.65 9.37
N LEU A 198 -0.66 2.81 9.81
CA LEU A 198 -1.53 2.01 8.98
C LEU A 198 -2.96 2.50 9.23
N LEU A 199 -3.65 2.89 8.17
CA LEU A 199 -5.02 3.42 8.26
C LEU A 199 -5.95 2.61 7.37
N GLU A 200 -7.08 2.19 7.92
CA GLU A 200 -8.21 1.66 7.15
C GLU A 200 -9.36 2.64 7.19
N CYS A 201 -9.87 3.00 6.01
CA CYS A 201 -11.10 3.77 5.83
C CYS A 201 -12.17 2.91 5.16
N ARG A 202 -13.44 3.29 5.31
CA ARG A 202 -14.59 2.60 4.70
C ARG A 202 -15.44 3.58 3.92
N ARG A 203 -15.73 3.26 2.64
CA ARG A 203 -16.64 4.04 1.82
C ARG A 203 -18.05 4.01 2.39
N GLY A 204 -18.60 5.18 2.74
CA GLY A 204 -19.92 5.31 3.35
C GLY A 204 -20.03 4.68 4.74
N GLY A 205 -18.91 4.55 5.46
CA GLY A 205 -18.90 4.11 6.85
C GLY A 205 -19.57 5.10 7.79
N LYS A 206 -20.15 4.60 8.89
CA LYS A 206 -20.61 5.44 9.99
C LYS A 206 -19.41 5.87 10.85
N PRO A 207 -19.45 7.02 11.55
CA PRO A 207 -18.39 7.44 12.46
C PRO A 207 -17.96 6.37 13.47
N GLY A 208 -16.69 6.39 13.84
CA GLY A 208 -16.13 5.49 14.86
C GLY A 208 -14.80 4.88 14.42
N LEU A 209 -13.70 5.50 14.89
CA LEU A 209 -12.33 5.05 14.69
C LEU A 209 -11.88 4.17 15.85
N SER A 210 -11.35 2.98 15.56
CA SER A 210 -10.61 2.16 16.51
C SER A 210 -9.12 2.42 16.37
N VAL A 211 -8.46 2.80 17.46
CA VAL A 211 -6.99 2.88 17.52
C VAL A 211 -6.49 1.58 18.12
N GLU A 212 -5.75 0.81 17.32
CA GLU A 212 -5.19 -0.49 17.74
C GLU A 212 -3.89 -0.28 18.57
N PRO A 213 -3.51 -1.25 19.42
CA PRO A 213 -2.20 -1.24 20.06
C PRO A 213 -1.08 -1.09 19.02
N PRO A 214 -0.01 -0.34 19.33
CA PRO A 214 1.10 -0.16 18.39
C PRO A 214 1.67 -1.49 17.90
N LEU A 215 2.03 -1.52 16.61
CA LEU A 215 2.83 -2.59 16.05
C LEU A 215 4.30 -2.31 16.33
N LEU A 216 4.93 -3.14 17.12
CA LEU A 216 6.35 -3.02 17.41
C LEU A 216 7.14 -3.83 16.37
N LEU A 217 8.23 -3.26 15.85
CA LEU A 217 9.12 -4.01 14.96
C LEU A 217 9.99 -4.97 15.78
N HIS A 218 10.47 -4.51 16.92
CA HIS A 218 11.35 -5.28 17.81
C HIS A 218 10.79 -5.35 19.23
N LEU A 219 10.98 -6.50 19.85
CA LEU A 219 10.72 -6.76 21.25
C LEU A 219 11.89 -6.24 22.14
N PRO A 220 11.71 -6.14 23.48
CA PRO A 220 12.77 -5.68 24.37
C PRO A 220 14.06 -6.53 24.35
N ASP A 221 13.96 -7.78 23.96
CA ASP A 221 15.09 -8.69 23.76
C ASP A 221 15.81 -8.54 22.42
N GLY A 222 15.34 -7.60 21.58
CA GLY A 222 15.87 -7.35 20.23
C GLY A 222 15.29 -8.28 19.14
N GLY A 223 14.47 -9.25 19.50
CA GLY A 223 13.80 -10.14 18.56
C GLY A 223 12.68 -9.43 17.75
N GLU A 224 12.27 -10.06 16.63
CA GLU A 224 11.11 -9.60 15.86
C GLU A 224 9.82 -9.84 16.64
N SER A 225 8.90 -8.87 16.58
CA SER A 225 7.59 -9.07 17.18
C SER A 225 6.75 -10.11 16.44
N PRO A 226 5.72 -10.71 17.08
CA PRO A 226 4.80 -11.63 16.41
C PRO A 226 4.10 -11.01 15.19
N ASP A 227 3.82 -9.71 15.23
CA ASP A 227 3.22 -9.00 14.11
C ASP A 227 4.17 -8.91 12.91
N VAL A 228 5.46 -8.65 13.15
CA VAL A 228 6.49 -8.64 12.09
C VAL A 228 6.66 -10.04 11.52
N ARG A 229 6.79 -11.05 12.36
CA ARG A 229 6.89 -12.45 11.89
C ARG A 229 5.72 -12.83 11.00
N ARG A 230 4.49 -12.46 11.39
CA ARG A 230 3.28 -12.66 10.58
C ARG A 230 3.33 -11.84 9.28
N ALA A 231 3.78 -10.60 9.34
CA ALA A 231 3.88 -9.74 8.16
C ALA A 231 4.84 -10.31 7.12
N TYR A 232 5.93 -10.92 7.56
CA TYR A 232 6.96 -11.52 6.71
C TYR A 232 6.78 -13.04 6.48
N PHE A 233 5.61 -13.61 6.82
CA PHE A 233 5.31 -15.04 6.65
C PHE A 233 6.27 -16.00 7.40
N ARG A 234 6.81 -15.54 8.53
CA ARG A 234 7.73 -16.29 9.40
C ARG A 234 7.05 -16.89 10.63
N ASP A 235 5.75 -16.83 10.73
CA ASP A 235 4.94 -17.35 11.83
C ASP A 235 4.65 -18.85 11.73
N LYS A 236 5.09 -19.48 10.65
CA LYS A 236 4.93 -20.92 10.37
C LYS A 236 6.26 -21.71 10.46
N GLU A 237 7.33 -21.04 10.89
CA GLU A 237 8.63 -21.66 11.12
C GLU A 237 8.76 -22.20 12.55
#